data_7f0a0a1477272e12e7f284c80748df55
#
_entry.id   7f0a0a1477272e12e7f284c80748df55
#
_cell.length_a   1.000
_cell.length_b   1.000
_cell.length_c   1.000
_cell.angle_alpha   90.00
_cell.angle_beta   90.00
_cell.angle_gamma   90.00
#
_symmetry.space_group_name_H-M   'P 1'
#
loop_
_entity.id
_entity.type
_entity.pdbx_description
1 polymer ?
#
loop_
_entity_poly.entity_id
_entity_poly.type
_entity_poly.pdbx_seq_one_letter_code
_entity_poly.pdbx_strand_id
1 'polypeptide(L)'
;MTGMVYLIGAGPGDVKLITVKGRECIEKADVIVYDYLADAHLLEWARPDAELIYAGKQCKDHTMHQWEINELLVQKGKEGKIVARLKGGDPLVFGRGGEEAMALGEAGVPFEFVPGVTSPIAAPAYRSEEHTS
;
A
#
# COMPACT_ATOMS: atom_id res chain seq x y z
N MET A 1 13.22 18.75 -5.28
CA MET A 1 13.68 17.41 -4.94
C MET A 1 12.51 16.45 -4.93
N THR A 2 12.62 15.34 -5.63
CA THR A 2 11.54 14.37 -5.73
C THR A 2 11.61 13.40 -4.55
N GLY A 3 10.45 13.01 -4.03
CA GLY A 3 10.39 12.03 -2.98
C GLY A 3 10.43 10.60 -3.52
N MET A 4 9.87 9.67 -2.78
CA MET A 4 9.81 8.26 -3.16
C MET A 4 8.43 7.72 -2.83
N VAL A 5 7.86 6.94 -3.74
CA VAL A 5 6.58 6.25 -3.51
C VAL A 5 6.84 4.76 -3.40
N TYR A 6 6.42 4.17 -2.29
CA TYR A 6 6.49 2.73 -2.08
C TYR A 6 5.11 2.14 -2.29
N LEU A 7 5.01 1.20 -3.23
CA LEU A 7 3.78 0.46 -3.49
C LEU A 7 3.87 -0.83 -2.69
N ILE A 8 3.20 -0.85 -1.54
CA ILE A 8 3.40 -1.88 -0.51
C ILE A 8 2.25 -2.86 -0.47
N GLY A 9 2.57 -4.14 -0.57
CA GLY A 9 1.61 -5.20 -0.31
C GLY A 9 1.45 -5.39 1.19
N ALA A 10 0.23 -5.20 1.68
CA ALA A 10 -0.06 -5.32 3.12
C ALA A 10 -0.41 -6.76 3.52
N GLY A 11 -0.46 -7.68 2.57
CA GLY A 11 -0.85 -9.04 2.84
C GLY A 11 -2.37 -9.20 2.95
N PRO A 12 -2.85 -10.36 3.41
CA PRO A 12 -4.29 -10.67 3.44
C PRO A 12 -5.01 -10.14 4.68
N GLY A 13 -4.49 -9.10 5.32
CA GLY A 13 -5.14 -8.48 6.49
C GLY A 13 -4.55 -8.87 7.84
N ASP A 14 -3.61 -9.80 7.87
CA ASP A 14 -2.91 -10.18 9.10
C ASP A 14 -1.62 -9.37 9.20
N VAL A 15 -1.50 -8.56 10.26
CA VAL A 15 -0.33 -7.70 10.46
C VAL A 15 0.98 -8.48 10.51
N LYS A 16 0.93 -9.75 10.88
CA LYS A 16 2.12 -10.60 10.93
C LYS A 16 2.61 -11.01 9.55
N LEU A 17 1.80 -10.82 8.53
CA LEU A 17 2.13 -11.21 7.16
C LEU A 17 2.66 -10.05 6.32
N ILE A 18 2.82 -8.87 6.90
CA ILE A 18 3.52 -7.80 6.21
C ILE A 18 5.02 -8.06 6.28
N THR A 19 5.74 -7.70 5.21
CA THR A 19 7.19 -7.86 5.21
C THR A 19 7.85 -6.83 6.13
N VAL A 20 9.07 -7.13 6.59
CA VAL A 20 9.85 -6.20 7.38
C VAL A 20 10.06 -4.89 6.61
N LYS A 21 10.36 -4.99 5.32
CA LYS A 21 10.54 -3.80 4.47
C LYS A 21 9.27 -2.98 4.38
N GLY A 22 8.10 -3.61 4.28
CA GLY A 22 6.82 -2.91 4.27
C GLY A 22 6.62 -2.12 5.56
N ARG A 23 6.89 -2.73 6.69
CA ARG A 23 6.80 -2.06 7.98
C ARG A 23 7.75 -0.87 8.07
N GLU A 24 8.99 -1.04 7.64
CA GLU A 24 9.97 0.04 7.65
C GLU A 24 9.50 1.22 6.79
N CYS A 25 8.90 0.94 5.64
CA CYS A 25 8.37 1.99 4.78
C CYS A 25 7.23 2.76 5.46
N ILE A 26 6.35 2.06 6.17
CA ILE A 26 5.27 2.70 6.93
C ILE A 26 5.85 3.60 8.02
N GLU A 27 6.86 3.11 8.73
CA GLU A 27 7.46 3.85 9.83
C GLU A 27 8.13 5.14 9.39
N LYS A 28 8.66 5.19 8.17
CA LYS A 28 9.34 6.39 7.68
C LYS A 28 8.49 7.27 6.76
N ALA A 29 7.29 6.85 6.40
CA ALA A 29 6.46 7.58 5.44
C ALA A 29 5.98 8.91 5.98
N ASP A 30 5.98 9.91 5.10
CA ASP A 30 5.36 11.22 5.38
C ASP A 30 3.86 11.18 5.09
N VAL A 31 3.47 10.37 4.12
CA VAL A 31 2.08 10.22 3.69
C VAL A 31 1.79 8.73 3.52
N ILE A 32 0.65 8.29 4.02
CA ILE A 32 0.19 6.91 3.84
C ILE A 32 -1.17 6.94 3.16
N VAL A 33 -1.25 6.32 1.99
CA VAL A 33 -2.49 6.19 1.22
C VAL A 33 -2.93 4.74 1.28
N TYR A 34 -4.11 4.48 1.81
CA TYR A 34 -4.61 3.12 1.98
C TYR A 34 -6.06 3.03 1.53
N ASP A 35 -6.46 1.87 1.03
CA ASP A 35 -7.82 1.68 0.51
C ASP A 35 -8.58 0.52 1.16
N TYR A 36 -7.99 -0.08 2.20
CA TYR A 36 -8.60 -1.21 2.88
C TYR A 36 -8.58 -1.00 4.39
N LEU A 37 -9.75 -1.06 5.02
CA LEU A 37 -9.88 -0.76 6.45
C LEU A 37 -9.13 -1.76 7.35
N ALA A 38 -8.93 -2.99 6.88
CA ALA A 38 -8.12 -3.96 7.64
C ALA A 38 -6.68 -3.49 7.81
N ASP A 39 -6.22 -2.57 6.95
CA ASP A 39 -4.88 -2.01 7.06
C ASP A 39 -4.74 -1.04 8.22
N ALA A 40 -5.85 -0.70 8.89
CA ALA A 40 -5.82 0.28 9.99
C ALA A 40 -4.84 -0.10 11.11
N HIS A 41 -4.66 -1.40 11.36
CA HIS A 41 -3.69 -1.84 12.36
C HIS A 41 -2.25 -1.51 11.97
N LEU A 42 -1.97 -1.47 10.68
CA LEU A 42 -0.64 -1.12 10.18
C LEU A 42 -0.33 0.36 10.38
N LEU A 43 -1.37 1.20 10.43
CA LEU A 43 -1.21 2.63 10.61
C LEU A 43 -0.68 2.99 12.00
N GLU A 44 -0.77 2.06 12.96
CA GLU A 44 -0.21 2.25 14.29
C GLU A 44 1.32 2.41 14.24
N TRP A 45 1.95 1.88 13.20
CA TRP A 45 3.40 1.99 13.02
C TRP A 45 3.82 3.32 12.37
N ALA A 46 2.85 4.10 11.89
CA ALA A 46 3.14 5.38 11.26
C ALA A 46 3.63 6.40 12.27
N ARG A 47 4.39 7.38 11.78
CA ARG A 47 4.80 8.50 12.62
C ARG A 47 3.55 9.30 13.03
N PRO A 48 3.56 9.90 14.22
CA PRO A 48 2.41 10.71 14.67
C PRO A 48 2.06 11.87 13.73
N ASP A 49 3.04 12.38 13.00
CA ASP A 49 2.87 13.50 12.07
C ASP A 49 2.61 13.06 10.63
N ALA A 50 2.52 11.76 10.37
CA ALA A 50 2.25 11.27 9.01
C ALA A 50 0.82 11.62 8.59
N GLU A 51 0.67 12.00 7.32
CA GLU A 51 -0.65 12.25 6.74
C GLU A 51 -1.27 10.92 6.32
N LEU A 52 -2.47 10.61 6.83
CA LEU A 52 -3.17 9.37 6.53
C LEU A 52 -4.32 9.68 5.59
N ILE A 53 -4.33 9.07 4.41
CA ILE A 53 -5.36 9.31 3.39
C ILE A 53 -6.05 8.00 3.06
N TYR A 54 -7.35 7.94 3.36
CA TYR A 54 -8.15 6.77 3.00
C TYR A 54 -8.71 6.96 1.59
N ALA A 55 -8.36 6.06 0.69
CA ALA A 55 -8.75 6.13 -0.72
C ALA A 55 -9.82 5.10 -1.07
N GLY A 56 -10.25 4.30 -0.11
CA GLY A 56 -11.23 3.25 -0.34
C GLY A 56 -12.66 3.76 -0.32
N LYS A 57 -13.59 2.82 -0.37
CA LYS A 57 -15.01 3.11 -0.41
C LYS A 57 -15.50 3.62 0.93
N GLN A 58 -16.05 4.83 0.94
CA GLN A 58 -16.61 5.43 2.14
C GLN A 58 -18.12 5.30 2.18
N CYS A 59 -18.71 5.57 3.35
CA CYS A 59 -20.12 5.36 3.60
C CYS A 59 -21.08 6.19 2.76
N LYS A 60 -20.61 7.20 2.03
CA LYS A 60 -21.46 8.09 1.23
C LYS A 60 -20.91 8.29 -0.18
N ASP A 61 -20.80 7.22 -0.92
CA ASP A 61 -20.51 7.26 -2.36
C ASP A 61 -19.22 7.97 -2.78
N HIS A 62 -18.36 8.35 -1.83
CA HIS A 62 -17.09 8.97 -2.16
C HIS A 62 -15.97 7.93 -2.14
N THR A 63 -15.86 7.23 -3.25
CA THR A 63 -14.71 6.39 -3.52
C THR A 63 -13.79 7.17 -4.43
N MET A 64 -12.51 7.23 -4.10
CA MET A 64 -11.55 7.83 -5.03
C MET A 64 -11.45 6.94 -6.26
N HIS A 65 -11.53 7.56 -7.44
CA HIS A 65 -11.27 6.86 -8.68
C HIS A 65 -9.79 6.55 -8.81
N GLN A 66 -9.45 5.52 -9.58
CA GLN A 66 -8.05 5.15 -9.76
C GLN A 66 -7.19 6.30 -10.29
N TRP A 67 -7.73 7.11 -11.20
CA TRP A 67 -6.98 8.25 -11.73
C TRP A 67 -6.71 9.31 -10.67
N GLU A 68 -7.62 9.46 -9.69
CA GLU A 68 -7.42 10.39 -8.57
C GLU A 68 -6.31 9.90 -7.64
N ILE A 69 -6.28 8.60 -7.40
CA ILE A 69 -5.22 7.99 -6.58
C ILE A 69 -3.88 8.17 -7.28
N ASN A 70 -3.83 7.93 -8.59
CA ASN A 70 -2.61 8.10 -9.37
C ASN A 70 -2.10 9.54 -9.27
N GLU A 71 -2.99 10.52 -9.43
CA GLU A 71 -2.62 11.94 -9.32
C GLU A 71 -2.13 12.30 -7.92
N LEU A 72 -2.79 11.76 -6.90
CA LEU A 72 -2.40 12.00 -5.52
C LEU A 72 -0.99 11.50 -5.24
N LEU A 73 -0.68 10.29 -5.68
CA LEU A 73 0.65 9.71 -5.50
C LEU A 73 1.72 10.53 -6.22
N VAL A 74 1.44 10.93 -7.45
CA VAL A 74 2.34 11.77 -8.23
C VAL A 74 2.58 13.12 -7.53
N GLN A 75 1.50 13.75 -7.09
CA GLN A 75 1.59 15.05 -6.43
C GLN A 75 2.45 14.98 -5.17
N LYS A 76 2.16 14.01 -4.30
CA LYS A 76 2.89 13.87 -3.04
C LYS A 76 4.35 13.53 -3.28
N GLY A 77 4.63 12.67 -4.26
CA GLY A 77 6.01 12.35 -4.62
C GLY A 77 6.77 13.57 -5.14
N LYS A 78 6.12 14.40 -5.94
CA LYS A 78 6.75 15.62 -6.46
C LYS A 78 7.00 16.66 -5.39
N GLU A 79 6.23 16.61 -4.29
CA GLU A 79 6.44 17.48 -3.14
C GLU A 79 7.67 17.08 -2.31
N GLY A 80 8.36 16.03 -2.69
CA GLY A 80 9.53 15.55 -1.98
C GLY A 80 9.24 14.64 -0.80
N LYS A 81 8.01 14.12 -0.73
CA LYS A 81 7.58 13.30 0.39
C LYS A 81 7.83 11.82 0.17
N ILE A 82 7.99 11.08 1.26
CA ILE A 82 8.01 9.63 1.23
C ILE A 82 6.58 9.16 1.38
N VAL A 83 6.08 8.46 0.37
CA VAL A 83 4.69 8.02 0.31
C VAL A 83 4.62 6.51 0.41
N ALA A 84 3.79 6.01 1.31
CA ALA A 84 3.49 4.59 1.43
C ALA A 84 2.08 4.34 0.90
N ARG A 85 1.97 3.58 -0.18
CA ARG A 85 0.69 3.18 -0.76
C ARG A 85 0.41 1.75 -0.31
N LEU A 86 -0.50 1.58 0.63
CA LEU A 86 -0.84 0.26 1.16
C LEU A 86 -1.95 -0.39 0.33
N LYS A 87 -1.71 -1.61 -0.11
CA LYS A 87 -2.70 -2.40 -0.85
C LYS A 87 -2.79 -3.79 -0.21
N GLY A 88 -3.97 -4.39 -0.22
CA GLY A 88 -4.13 -5.75 0.25
C GLY A 88 -3.39 -6.74 -0.66
N GLY A 89 -2.83 -7.79 -0.10
CA GLY A 89 -2.09 -8.79 -0.85
C GLY A 89 -0.77 -8.28 -1.40
N ASP A 90 -0.45 -8.69 -2.61
CA ASP A 90 0.72 -8.22 -3.35
C ASP A 90 0.27 -7.14 -4.34
N PRO A 91 0.96 -6.02 -4.45
CA PRO A 91 0.51 -4.91 -5.30
C PRO A 91 0.40 -5.25 -6.78
N LEU A 92 1.04 -6.31 -7.24
CA LEU A 92 1.03 -6.70 -8.65
C LEU A 92 0.01 -7.78 -9.00
N VAL A 93 -0.54 -8.51 -8.02
CA VAL A 93 -1.38 -9.68 -8.31
C VAL A 93 -2.82 -9.31 -8.59
N PHE A 94 -3.48 -8.60 -7.70
CA PHE A 94 -4.91 -8.25 -7.86
C PHE A 94 -5.20 -6.78 -7.74
N GLY A 95 -4.20 -5.96 -7.46
CA GLY A 95 -4.36 -4.54 -7.35
C GLY A 95 -4.10 -3.86 -8.68
N ARG A 96 -4.24 -2.52 -8.67
CA ARG A 96 -3.92 -1.69 -9.83
C ARG A 96 -2.55 -1.06 -9.71
N GLY A 97 -1.62 -1.81 -9.08
CA GLY A 97 -0.25 -1.34 -8.89
C GLY A 97 0.45 -0.99 -10.19
N GLY A 98 0.14 -1.74 -11.26
CA GLY A 98 0.70 -1.44 -12.58
C GLY A 98 0.28 -0.07 -13.12
N GLU A 99 -0.98 0.31 -12.92
CA GLU A 99 -1.46 1.62 -13.35
C GLU A 99 -0.82 2.74 -12.54
N GLU A 100 -0.70 2.53 -11.23
CA GLU A 100 -0.06 3.50 -10.33
C GLU A 100 1.42 3.67 -10.70
N ALA A 101 2.11 2.57 -10.95
CA ALA A 101 3.50 2.60 -11.35
C ALA A 101 3.71 3.32 -12.67
N MET A 102 2.83 3.08 -13.65
CA MET A 102 2.90 3.78 -14.94
C MET A 102 2.74 5.27 -14.77
N ALA A 103 1.77 5.71 -13.97
CA ALA A 103 1.55 7.12 -13.72
C ALA A 103 2.77 7.77 -13.08
N LEU A 104 3.37 7.09 -12.10
CA LEU A 104 4.56 7.59 -11.43
C LEU A 104 5.74 7.66 -12.39
N GLY A 105 5.93 6.63 -13.21
CA GLY A 105 7.01 6.60 -14.19
C GLY A 105 6.89 7.71 -15.21
N GLU A 106 5.68 7.94 -15.72
CA GLU A 106 5.43 9.02 -16.70
C GLU A 106 5.69 10.39 -16.09
N ALA A 107 5.42 10.55 -14.80
CA ALA A 107 5.63 11.81 -14.10
C ALA A 107 7.07 12.00 -13.61
N GLY A 108 7.91 10.99 -13.77
CA GLY A 108 9.29 11.05 -13.30
C GLY A 108 9.45 10.93 -11.79
N VAL A 109 8.47 10.34 -11.11
CA VAL A 109 8.52 10.14 -9.66
C VAL A 109 9.10 8.75 -9.36
N PRO A 110 10.17 8.66 -8.56
CA PRO A 110 10.73 7.37 -8.20
C PRO A 110 9.73 6.53 -7.40
N PHE A 111 9.70 5.26 -7.69
CA PHE A 111 8.84 4.33 -6.95
C PHE A 111 9.50 2.97 -6.81
N GLU A 112 9.01 2.20 -5.85
CA GLU A 112 9.50 0.85 -5.61
C GLU A 112 8.33 -0.04 -5.18
N PHE A 113 8.29 -1.27 -5.69
CA PHE A 113 7.34 -2.26 -5.22
C PHE A 113 7.90 -2.97 -4.00
N VAL A 114 7.06 -3.08 -2.95
CA VAL A 114 7.40 -3.85 -1.76
C VAL A 114 6.40 -5.01 -1.71
N PRO A 115 6.84 -6.23 -1.97
CA PRO A 115 5.91 -7.36 -2.08
C PRO A 115 5.20 -7.69 -0.77
N GLY A 116 4.03 -8.28 -0.89
CA GLY A 116 3.26 -8.78 0.24
C GLY A 116 2.80 -10.19 -0.05
N VAL A 117 2.26 -10.85 0.97
CA VAL A 117 1.71 -12.19 0.82
C VAL A 117 0.30 -12.07 0.24
N THR A 118 0.08 -12.69 -0.92
CA THR A 118 -1.24 -12.66 -1.57
C THR A 118 -2.16 -13.70 -0.94
N SER A 119 -3.46 -13.38 -0.88
CA SER A 119 -4.47 -14.28 -0.31
C SER A 119 -4.50 -15.67 -0.95
N PRO A 120 -4.37 -15.83 -2.29
CA PRO A 120 -4.32 -17.15 -2.88
C PRO A 120 -3.15 -18.00 -2.41
N ILE A 121 -2.09 -17.41 -1.91
CA ILE A 121 -0.94 -18.14 -1.37
C ILE A 121 -1.10 -18.34 0.13
N ALA A 122 -1.54 -17.31 0.85
CA ALA A 122 -1.67 -17.35 2.30
C ALA A 122 -2.74 -18.35 2.76
N ALA A 123 -3.91 -18.37 2.11
CA ALA A 123 -4.98 -19.27 2.51
C ALA A 123 -4.58 -20.76 2.38
N PRO A 124 -3.97 -21.21 1.28
CA PRO A 124 -3.47 -22.57 1.21
C PRO A 124 -2.39 -22.89 2.25
N ALA A 125 -1.52 -21.93 2.55
CA ALA A 125 -0.47 -22.12 3.55
C ALA A 125 -1.04 -22.37 4.95
N TYR A 126 -2.06 -21.63 5.34
CA TYR A 126 -2.75 -21.86 6.61
C TYR A 126 -3.42 -23.23 6.64
N ARG A 127 -4.05 -23.63 5.56
CA ARG A 127 -4.66 -24.94 5.46
C ARG A 127 -3.63 -26.07 5.57
N SER A 128 -2.47 -25.87 4.96
CA SER A 128 -1.40 -26.85 5.02
C SER A 128 -0.94 -27.08 6.45
N GLU A 129 -0.88 -26.04 7.26
CA GLU A 129 -0.54 -26.15 8.68
C GLU A 129 -1.58 -26.98 9.44
N GLU A 130 -2.86 -26.81 9.11
CA GLU A 130 -3.94 -27.57 9.75
C GLU A 130 -3.94 -29.03 9.34
N HIS A 131 -3.49 -29.31 8.14
CA HIS A 131 -3.49 -30.66 7.57
C HIS A 131 -2.12 -31.31 7.57
N THR A 132 -1.19 -30.78 8.32
CA THR A 132 0.16 -31.35 8.33
C THR A 132 0.13 -32.75 8.87
N SER A 133 0.19 -33.55 7.99
CA SER A 133 0.45 -34.96 8.21
C SER A 133 1.95 -35.13 8.39
#